data_c498cb309aa67c23a2ffe1a344760e16
#
_entry.id   c498cb309aa67c23a2ffe1a344760e16
#
_cell.length_a   1.000
_cell.length_b   1.000
_cell.length_c   1.000
_cell.angle_alpha   90.00
_cell.angle_beta   90.00
_cell.angle_gamma   90.00
#
_symmetry.space_group_name_H-M   'P 1'
#
loop_
_entity.id
_entity.type
_entity.pdbx_description
1 polymer ?
#
loop_
_entity_poly.entity_id
_entity_poly.type
_entity_poly.pdbx_seq_one_letter_code
_entity_poly.pdbx_strand_id
1 'polypeptide(L)' 'MEEDRSELLRRRIALYRRYLREGVNGGFAIEYLRQIAEDEAQLSHIEPKKQC' A
#
# COMPACT_ATOMS: atom_id res chain seq x y z
N MET A 1 -16.66 15.57 1.57
CA MET A 1 -15.75 15.22 0.58
C MET A 1 -15.23 13.84 0.74
N GLU A 2 -15.32 13.04 -0.28
CA GLU A 2 -14.90 11.70 -0.19
C GLU A 2 -13.52 11.50 -0.66
N GLU A 3 -12.83 10.65 0.00
CA GLU A 3 -11.50 10.35 -0.39
C GLU A 3 -11.50 9.43 -1.56
N ASP A 4 -10.62 9.66 -2.51
CA ASP A 4 -10.44 8.77 -3.60
C ASP A 4 -9.97 7.44 -3.11
N ARG A 5 -10.40 6.40 -3.77
CA ARG A 5 -9.92 5.09 -3.41
C ARG A 5 -8.42 4.99 -3.60
N SER A 6 -7.90 5.59 -4.64
CA SER A 6 -6.47 5.53 -4.87
C SER A 6 -5.72 6.23 -3.76
N GLU A 7 -6.25 7.33 -3.27
CA GLU A 7 -5.61 8.03 -2.20
C GLU A 7 -5.61 7.21 -0.92
N LEU A 8 -6.70 6.52 -0.68
CA LEU A 8 -6.80 5.67 0.48
C LEU A 8 -5.76 4.56 0.41
N LEU A 9 -5.62 3.96 -0.75
CA LEU A 9 -4.65 2.90 -0.94
C LEU A 9 -3.23 3.40 -0.74
N ARG A 10 -2.94 4.58 -1.25
CA ARG A 10 -1.62 5.15 -1.08
C ARG A 10 -1.30 5.40 0.37
N ARG A 11 -2.27 5.89 1.11
CA ARG A 11 -2.08 6.14 2.51
C ARG A 11 -1.78 4.86 3.26
N ARG A 12 -2.52 3.82 2.94
CA ARG A 12 -2.33 2.56 3.61
C ARG A 12 -0.96 1.98 3.28
N ILE A 13 -0.56 2.07 2.03
CA ILE A 13 0.75 1.58 1.64
C ILE A 13 1.83 2.32 2.40
N ALA A 14 1.73 3.62 2.46
CA ALA A 14 2.73 4.42 3.15
C ALA A 14 2.79 4.06 4.63
N LEU A 15 1.64 3.85 5.22
CA LEU A 15 1.58 3.52 6.62
C LEU A 15 2.23 2.17 6.91
N TYR A 16 1.91 1.17 6.09
CA TYR A 16 2.47 -0.14 6.28
C TYR A 16 3.97 -0.15 6.04
N ARG A 17 4.42 0.61 5.07
CA ARG A 17 5.85 0.71 4.83
C ARG A 17 6.56 1.34 6.01
N ARG A 18 5.90 2.29 6.63
CA ARG A 18 6.47 2.93 7.80
C ARG A 18 6.58 1.92 8.94
N TYR A 19 5.55 1.12 9.14
CA TYR A 19 5.60 0.10 10.17
C TYR A 19 6.76 -0.86 9.92
N LEU A 20 6.94 -1.25 8.68
CA LEU A 20 8.02 -2.17 8.34
C LEU A 20 9.37 -1.55 8.62
N ARG A 21 9.48 -0.27 8.35
CA ARG A 21 10.75 0.41 8.57
C ARG A 21 11.05 0.53 10.05
N GLU A 22 10.02 0.76 10.84
CA GLU A 22 10.21 0.92 12.26
C GLU A 22 10.45 -0.40 12.95
N GLY A 23 10.05 -1.48 12.31
CA GLY A 23 10.29 -2.78 12.89
C GLY A 23 9.04 -3.42 13.42
N VAL A 24 8.70 -4.58 12.87
CA VAL A 24 7.55 -5.34 13.35
C VAL A 24 7.97 -6.78 13.45
N ASN A 25 7.14 -7.57 14.13
CA ASN A 25 7.39 -8.99 14.22
C ASN A 25 7.33 -9.61 12.85
N GLY A 26 8.09 -10.70 12.68
CA GLY A 26 8.18 -11.32 11.39
C GLY A 26 6.82 -11.70 10.82
N GLY A 27 5.93 -12.18 11.66
CA GLY A 27 4.61 -12.56 11.19
C GLY A 27 3.84 -11.37 10.64
N PHE A 28 3.91 -10.28 11.34
CA PHE A 28 3.21 -9.08 10.90
C PHE A 28 3.87 -8.49 9.67
N ALA A 29 5.19 -8.62 9.58
CA ALA A 29 5.90 -8.09 8.43
C ALA A 29 5.40 -8.74 7.15
N ILE A 30 5.20 -10.04 7.18
CA ILE A 30 4.71 -10.75 6.01
C ILE A 30 3.33 -10.27 5.62
N GLU A 31 2.48 -10.05 6.61
CA GLU A 31 1.14 -9.58 6.33
C GLU A 31 1.14 -8.19 5.75
N TYR A 32 1.98 -7.33 6.29
CA TYR A 32 2.07 -5.97 5.77
C TYR A 32 2.59 -5.97 4.35
N LEU A 33 3.58 -6.79 4.08
CA LEU A 33 4.12 -6.87 2.73
C LEU A 33 3.07 -7.35 1.73
N ARG A 34 2.29 -8.35 2.14
CA ARG A 34 1.25 -8.85 1.28
C ARG A 34 0.19 -7.79 1.04
N GLN A 35 -0.19 -7.08 2.08
CA GLN A 35 -1.20 -6.06 1.93
C GLN A 35 -0.71 -4.94 1.02
N ILE A 36 0.56 -4.57 1.14
CA ILE A 36 1.12 -3.56 0.28
C ILE A 36 1.07 -4.02 -1.17
N ALA A 37 1.44 -5.25 -1.42
CA ALA A 37 1.43 -5.77 -2.76
C ALA A 37 0.02 -5.75 -3.35
N GLU A 38 -0.97 -6.12 -2.56
CA GLU A 38 -2.33 -6.10 -3.02
C GLU A 38 -2.81 -4.69 -3.28
N ASP A 39 -2.45 -3.78 -2.40
CA ASP A 39 -2.87 -2.40 -2.58
C ASP A 39 -2.23 -1.80 -3.81
N GLU A 40 -0.98 -2.13 -4.05
CA GLU A 40 -0.31 -1.60 -5.21
C GLU A 40 -0.90 -2.17 -6.49
N ALA A 41 -1.33 -3.41 -6.46
CA ALA A 41 -1.97 -4.00 -7.61
C ALA A 41 -3.29 -3.29 -7.89
N GLN A 42 -4.04 -2.98 -6.85
CA GLN A 42 -5.28 -2.27 -7.03
C GLN A 42 -5.05 -0.87 -7.55
N LEU A 43 -4.03 -0.22 -7.03
CA LEU A 43 -3.70 1.11 -7.50
C LEU A 43 -3.37 1.10 -8.97
N SER A 44 -2.67 0.08 -9.40
CA SER A 44 -2.30 -0.05 -10.79
C SER A 44 -3.53 -0.13 -11.68
N HIS A 45 -4.58 -0.75 -11.18
CA HIS A 45 -5.82 -0.83 -11.92
C HIS A 45 -6.55 0.49 -11.95
N ILE A 46 -6.58 1.18 -10.83
CA ILE A 46 -7.31 2.43 -10.74
C ILE A 46 -6.57 3.56 -11.43
N GLU A 47 -5.27 3.58 -11.25
CA GLU A 47 -4.45 4.64 -11.83
C GLU A 47 -3.33 4.03 -12.62
N PRO A 48 -3.61 3.54 -13.82
CA PRO A 48 -2.54 2.94 -14.62
C PRO A 48 -1.51 3.99 -14.93
N LYS A 49 -0.30 3.76 -14.47
CA LYS A 49 0.73 4.69 -14.69
C LYS A 49 1.15 4.74 -16.11
N LYS A 50 1.25 5.92 -16.62
CA LYS A 50 1.74 6.04 -17.93
C LYS A 50 3.20 5.99 -17.86
N GLN A 51 3.74 4.90 -18.12
CA GLN A 51 5.18 4.81 -18.11
C GLN A 51 5.69 5.38 -19.38
N CYS A 52 6.58 6.23 -19.29
CA CYS A 52 7.12 6.81 -20.51
C CYS A 52 8.06 5.92 -21.17
#